data_b9c868813947061b65667c1683a8246e
#
_entry.id   b9c868813947061b65667c1683a8246e
#
_cell.length_a   1.000
_cell.length_b   1.000
_cell.length_c   1.000
_cell.angle_alpha   90.00
_cell.angle_beta   90.00
_cell.angle_gamma   90.00
#
_symmetry.space_group_name_H-M   'P 1'
#
loop_
_entity.id
_entity.type
_entity.pdbx_description
1 polymer ?
#
loop_
_entity_poly.entity_id
_entity_poly.type
_entity_poly.pdbx_seq_one_letter_code
_entity_poly.pdbx_strand_id
1 'polypeptide(L)'
;MLPYGDVSEEQRVEFESNLASDPNFLARGLQTVLNYPGLIIVADFPPGPGPALKAMTDLADLHLVVMLADTASLSLLPQIENEKVIGGALNHKAGHFFVLNQSDSRRNISRDVTAFMQQRLEDRLLGVVNRDESVAEANASQQSIFDFSPVSAAAFDIELVGKRVAALLHIKVGDGELQAPLTSR
;
A
#
# COMPACT_ATOMS: atom_id res chain seq x y z
N MET A 1 -6.68 -12.72 6.21
CA MET A 1 -5.68 -11.71 6.64
C MET A 1 -4.70 -12.37 7.60
N LEU A 2 -3.40 -12.20 7.39
CA LEU A 2 -2.38 -12.59 8.37
C LEU A 2 -2.11 -11.34 9.24
N PRO A 3 -2.52 -11.32 10.49
CA PRO A 3 -2.29 -10.17 11.35
C PRO A 3 -0.83 -10.07 11.74
N TYR A 4 -0.42 -8.87 12.14
CA TYR A 4 0.87 -8.68 12.81
C TYR A 4 0.90 -9.57 14.06
N GLY A 5 1.90 -10.46 14.13
CA GLY A 5 2.05 -11.36 15.28
C GLY A 5 2.57 -10.61 16.51
N ASP A 6 2.16 -11.07 17.70
CA ASP A 6 2.80 -10.66 18.93
C ASP A 6 4.08 -11.49 19.12
N VAL A 7 5.23 -10.83 18.99
CA VAL A 7 6.55 -11.47 19.11
C VAL A 7 7.36 -10.74 20.19
N SER A 8 8.16 -11.50 20.93
CA SER A 8 9.09 -10.90 21.90
C SER A 8 10.16 -10.07 21.18
N GLU A 9 10.79 -9.15 21.92
CA GLU A 9 11.91 -8.35 21.40
C GLU A 9 13.05 -9.24 20.86
N GLU A 10 13.34 -10.33 21.55
CA GLU A 10 14.37 -11.30 21.14
C GLU A 10 14.03 -11.95 19.81
N GLN A 11 12.79 -12.38 19.62
CA GLN A 11 12.31 -12.96 18.36
C GLN A 11 12.35 -11.94 17.21
N ARG A 12 12.03 -10.67 17.49
CA ARG A 12 12.13 -9.59 16.52
C ARG A 12 13.57 -9.37 16.08
N VAL A 13 14.51 -9.29 17.03
CA VAL A 13 15.94 -9.13 16.74
C VAL A 13 16.49 -10.32 15.94
N GLU A 14 16.11 -11.54 16.31
CA GLU A 14 16.50 -12.75 15.57
C GLU A 14 15.97 -12.72 14.14
N PHE A 15 14.70 -12.36 13.95
CA PHE A 15 14.09 -12.23 12.63
C PHE A 15 14.82 -11.19 11.77
N GLU A 16 15.08 -9.99 12.31
CA GLU A 16 15.80 -8.92 11.60
C GLU A 16 17.24 -9.34 11.26
N SER A 17 17.90 -10.08 12.15
CA SER A 17 19.24 -10.65 11.90
C SER A 17 19.22 -11.67 10.75
N ASN A 18 18.22 -12.55 10.73
CA ASN A 18 18.04 -13.51 9.66
C ASN A 18 17.78 -12.81 8.31
N LEU A 19 16.95 -11.76 8.29
CA LEU A 19 16.72 -10.96 7.08
C LEU A 19 17.98 -10.26 6.57
N ALA A 20 18.85 -9.81 7.47
CA ALA A 20 20.08 -9.13 7.10
C ALA A 20 21.16 -10.09 6.59
N SER A 21 21.20 -11.32 7.13
CA SER A 21 22.23 -12.32 6.81
C SER A 21 21.89 -13.19 5.60
N ASP A 22 20.61 -13.35 5.27
CA ASP A 22 20.13 -14.22 4.21
C ASP A 22 19.10 -13.51 3.34
N PRO A 23 19.47 -13.04 2.14
CA PRO A 23 18.57 -12.35 1.20
C PRO A 23 17.32 -13.16 0.80
N ASN A 24 17.40 -14.50 0.88
CA ASN A 24 16.31 -15.38 0.50
C ASN A 24 15.47 -15.88 1.67
N PHE A 25 15.77 -15.44 2.90
CA PHE A 25 15.08 -15.89 4.11
C PHE A 25 13.57 -15.72 4.00
N LEU A 26 13.13 -14.51 3.65
CA LEU A 26 11.70 -14.20 3.53
C LEU A 26 11.04 -14.93 2.36
N ALA A 27 11.71 -14.97 1.20
CA ALA A 27 11.20 -15.68 0.02
C ALA A 27 10.95 -17.16 0.32
N ARG A 28 11.88 -17.83 1.03
CA ARG A 28 11.70 -19.23 1.43
C ARG A 28 10.56 -19.40 2.43
N GLY A 29 10.45 -18.51 3.42
CA GLY A 29 9.37 -18.55 4.41
C GLY A 29 7.98 -18.36 3.79
N LEU A 30 7.89 -17.54 2.74
CA LEU A 30 6.65 -17.24 2.04
C LEU A 30 6.42 -18.13 0.80
N GLN A 31 7.30 -19.05 0.48
CA GLN A 31 7.29 -19.83 -0.77
C GLN A 31 5.92 -20.47 -1.07
N THR A 32 5.28 -21.06 -0.07
CA THR A 32 3.97 -21.70 -0.23
C THR A 32 2.89 -20.70 -0.64
N VAL A 33 2.92 -19.51 -0.04
CA VAL A 33 1.94 -18.44 -0.30
C VAL A 33 2.22 -17.78 -1.65
N LEU A 34 3.49 -17.49 -1.94
CA LEU A 34 3.92 -16.87 -3.21
C LEU A 34 3.62 -17.75 -4.43
N ASN A 35 3.67 -19.07 -4.27
CA ASN A 35 3.41 -20.02 -5.36
C ASN A 35 1.92 -20.43 -5.46
N TYR A 36 1.04 -19.89 -4.61
CA TYR A 36 -0.37 -20.25 -4.66
C TYR A 36 -1.06 -19.57 -5.86
N PRO A 37 -1.60 -20.35 -6.82
CA PRO A 37 -2.14 -19.79 -8.05
C PRO A 37 -3.37 -18.91 -7.78
N GLY A 38 -3.41 -17.73 -8.40
CA GLY A 38 -4.53 -16.80 -8.32
C GLY A 38 -4.62 -16.02 -7.01
N LEU A 39 -3.60 -16.10 -6.14
CA LEU A 39 -3.55 -15.32 -4.90
C LEU A 39 -2.92 -13.95 -5.16
N ILE A 40 -3.59 -12.91 -4.70
CA ILE A 40 -3.05 -11.56 -4.61
C ILE A 40 -2.58 -11.34 -3.18
N ILE A 41 -1.32 -10.98 -3.01
CA ILE A 41 -0.72 -10.72 -1.70
C ILE A 41 -0.54 -9.21 -1.56
N VAL A 42 -1.18 -8.63 -0.54
CA VAL A 42 -0.95 -7.24 -0.15
C VAL A 42 -0.15 -7.24 1.14
N ALA A 43 1.07 -6.72 1.08
CA ALA A 43 1.95 -6.58 2.23
C ALA A 43 1.93 -5.13 2.72
N ASP A 44 1.46 -4.91 3.93
CA ASP A 44 1.43 -3.61 4.61
C ASP A 44 2.66 -3.45 5.50
N PHE A 45 3.39 -2.36 5.33
CA PHE A 45 4.62 -2.07 6.07
C PHE A 45 4.51 -0.76 6.84
N PRO A 46 5.10 -0.69 8.02
CA PRO A 46 5.23 0.57 8.75
C PRO A 46 6.08 1.55 7.94
N PRO A 47 5.89 2.87 8.14
CA PRO A 47 6.67 3.88 7.45
C PRO A 47 8.15 3.80 7.83
N GLY A 48 9.01 4.08 6.85
CA GLY A 48 10.46 4.13 7.01
C GLY A 48 11.20 2.88 6.52
N PRO A 49 12.53 2.99 6.42
CA PRO A 49 13.38 1.89 5.96
C PRO A 49 13.46 0.79 7.03
N GLY A 50 13.40 -0.46 6.60
CA GLY A 50 13.55 -1.62 7.47
C GLY A 50 13.99 -2.86 6.71
N PRO A 51 14.60 -3.85 7.40
CA PRO A 51 15.07 -5.08 6.77
C PRO A 51 13.95 -5.87 6.08
N ALA A 52 12.76 -5.90 6.70
CA ALA A 52 11.59 -6.58 6.14
C ALA A 52 11.08 -5.91 4.85
N LEU A 53 10.99 -4.56 4.85
CA LEU A 53 10.63 -3.80 3.66
C LEU A 53 11.62 -4.08 2.52
N LYS A 54 12.92 -4.02 2.80
CA LYS A 54 13.97 -4.30 1.82
C LYS A 54 13.85 -5.72 1.25
N ALA A 55 13.66 -6.73 2.08
CA ALA A 55 13.51 -8.11 1.65
C ALA A 55 12.25 -8.34 0.80
N MET A 56 11.14 -7.63 1.11
CA MET A 56 9.91 -7.72 0.31
C MET A 56 9.96 -6.93 -0.99
N THR A 57 10.77 -5.87 -1.05
CA THR A 57 10.92 -5.05 -2.24
C THR A 57 11.34 -5.89 -3.46
N ASP A 58 12.21 -6.87 -3.26
CA ASP A 58 12.67 -7.75 -4.32
C ASP A 58 11.63 -8.80 -4.76
N LEU A 59 10.64 -9.07 -3.92
CA LEU A 59 9.58 -10.06 -4.17
C LEU A 59 8.31 -9.44 -4.76
N ALA A 60 8.12 -8.12 -4.62
CA ALA A 60 6.92 -7.45 -5.04
C ALA A 60 6.85 -7.26 -6.56
N ASP A 61 5.67 -7.43 -7.13
CA ASP A 61 5.39 -7.10 -8.54
C ASP A 61 5.04 -5.62 -8.70
N LEU A 62 4.60 -4.95 -7.64
CA LEU A 62 4.22 -3.54 -7.62
C LEU A 62 4.46 -2.93 -6.25
N HIS A 63 5.00 -1.72 -6.23
CA HIS A 63 5.16 -0.91 -5.01
C HIS A 63 4.15 0.22 -5.01
N LEU A 64 3.30 0.26 -4.00
CA LEU A 64 2.31 1.31 -3.81
C LEU A 64 2.71 2.18 -2.62
N VAL A 65 3.06 3.42 -2.90
CA VAL A 65 3.43 4.43 -1.90
C VAL A 65 2.21 5.26 -1.56
N VAL A 66 1.74 5.19 -0.33
CA VAL A 66 0.62 6.00 0.15
C VAL A 66 1.16 7.22 0.90
N MET A 67 0.79 8.41 0.43
CA MET A 67 1.23 9.69 0.98
C MET A 67 0.00 10.53 1.37
N LEU A 68 0.16 11.41 2.35
CA LEU A 68 -0.87 12.39 2.68
C LEU A 68 -0.77 13.64 1.79
N ALA A 69 -1.89 14.31 1.56
CA ALA A 69 -1.92 15.58 0.83
C ALA A 69 -1.47 16.76 1.73
N ASP A 70 -0.24 16.67 2.25
CA ASP A 70 0.36 17.66 3.14
C ASP A 70 1.86 17.89 2.83
N THR A 71 2.42 18.94 3.43
CA THR A 71 3.82 19.33 3.21
C THR A 71 4.83 18.35 3.82
N ALA A 72 4.47 17.65 4.89
CA ALA A 72 5.36 16.69 5.53
C ALA A 72 5.58 15.49 4.59
N SER A 73 4.51 14.93 4.05
CA SER A 73 4.59 13.86 3.05
C SER A 73 5.31 14.32 1.79
N LEU A 74 5.02 15.53 1.29
CA LEU A 74 5.68 16.09 0.12
C LEU A 74 7.19 16.18 0.30
N SER A 75 7.69 16.53 1.50
CA SER A 75 9.12 16.63 1.79
C SER A 75 9.86 15.28 1.68
N LEU A 76 9.15 14.16 1.78
CA LEU A 76 9.72 12.82 1.63
C LEU A 76 9.82 12.37 0.17
N LEU A 77 9.09 13.01 -0.75
CA LEU A 77 9.06 12.59 -2.15
C LEU A 77 10.45 12.44 -2.80
N PRO A 78 11.39 13.39 -2.64
CA PRO A 78 12.73 13.21 -3.21
C PRO A 78 13.51 12.04 -2.62
N GLN A 79 13.26 11.69 -1.36
CA GLN A 79 13.90 10.54 -0.70
C GLN A 79 13.32 9.22 -1.21
N ILE A 80 12.01 9.19 -1.48
CA ILE A 80 11.32 8.04 -2.07
C ILE A 80 11.78 7.85 -3.51
N GLU A 81 11.78 8.91 -4.32
CA GLU A 81 12.22 8.86 -5.72
C GLU A 81 13.71 8.47 -5.87
N ASN A 82 14.55 8.81 -4.90
CA ASN A 82 15.96 8.41 -4.85
C ASN A 82 16.18 7.06 -4.12
N GLU A 83 15.14 6.32 -3.84
CA GLU A 83 15.18 4.98 -3.22
C GLU A 83 15.78 4.94 -1.79
N LYS A 84 16.10 6.09 -1.20
CA LYS A 84 16.73 6.17 0.13
C LYS A 84 15.85 5.66 1.25
N VAL A 85 14.53 5.86 1.13
CA VAL A 85 13.54 5.42 2.14
C VAL A 85 13.35 3.91 2.11
N ILE A 86 13.61 3.29 0.99
CA ILE A 86 13.38 1.85 0.76
C ILE A 86 14.68 1.03 0.97
N GLY A 87 15.77 1.70 1.36
CA GLY A 87 17.02 1.00 1.71
C GLY A 87 17.90 0.59 0.53
N GLY A 88 17.75 1.24 -0.64
CA GLY A 88 18.56 1.05 -1.85
C GLY A 88 18.00 -0.02 -2.78
N ALA A 89 18.36 0.10 -4.04
CA ALA A 89 18.02 -0.73 -5.20
C ALA A 89 16.63 -1.38 -5.14
N LEU A 90 15.65 -0.61 -5.58
CA LEU A 90 14.35 -1.17 -5.91
C LEU A 90 14.52 -2.21 -7.03
N ASN A 91 13.79 -3.29 -6.94
CA ASN A 91 13.67 -4.20 -8.05
C ASN A 91 13.14 -3.39 -9.26
N HIS A 92 14.01 -3.11 -10.22
CA HIS A 92 13.65 -2.35 -11.44
C HIS A 92 12.54 -3.00 -12.27
N LYS A 93 12.09 -4.21 -11.88
CA LYS A 93 10.96 -4.90 -12.51
C LYS A 93 9.62 -4.44 -11.94
N ALA A 94 9.58 -4.02 -10.67
CA ALA A 94 8.37 -3.55 -10.04
C ALA A 94 8.20 -2.04 -10.27
N GLY A 95 7.05 -1.62 -10.78
CA GLY A 95 6.73 -0.20 -10.91
C GLY A 95 6.48 0.46 -9.55
N HIS A 96 6.87 1.74 -9.43
CA HIS A 96 6.57 2.57 -8.26
C HIS A 96 5.42 3.48 -8.58
N PHE A 97 4.34 3.29 -7.87
CA PHE A 97 3.12 4.06 -8.02
C PHE A 97 2.73 4.70 -6.70
N PHE A 98 1.97 5.77 -6.79
CA PHE A 98 1.62 6.61 -5.67
C PHE A 98 0.11 6.73 -5.53
N VAL A 99 -0.34 6.82 -4.28
CA VAL A 99 -1.70 7.23 -3.93
C VAL A 99 -1.60 8.40 -2.98
N LEU A 100 -2.28 9.48 -3.29
CA LEU A 100 -2.39 10.63 -2.41
C LEU A 100 -3.66 10.48 -1.57
N ASN A 101 -3.49 10.30 -0.27
CA ASN A 101 -4.59 10.04 0.65
C ASN A 101 -4.99 11.29 1.43
N GLN A 102 -6.22 11.34 1.90
CA GLN A 102 -6.81 12.40 2.71
C GLN A 102 -6.68 13.80 2.09
N SER A 103 -6.85 13.91 0.77
CA SER A 103 -6.90 15.20 0.09
C SER A 103 -8.14 15.98 0.52
N ASP A 104 -7.96 17.19 1.01
CA ASP A 104 -9.05 18.09 1.42
C ASP A 104 -9.05 19.35 0.56
N SER A 105 -9.96 19.43 -0.39
CA SER A 105 -10.10 20.56 -1.32
C SER A 105 -10.47 21.89 -0.65
N ARG A 106 -10.95 21.87 0.60
CA ARG A 106 -11.26 23.06 1.39
C ARG A 106 -10.00 23.73 1.96
N ARG A 107 -8.88 23.00 2.03
CA ARG A 107 -7.61 23.46 2.55
C ARG A 107 -6.68 23.84 1.40
N ASN A 108 -6.22 25.09 1.35
CA ASN A 108 -5.34 25.60 0.29
C ASN A 108 -4.10 24.72 0.12
N ILE A 109 -3.39 24.43 1.23
CA ILE A 109 -2.17 23.62 1.19
C ILE A 109 -2.41 22.20 0.62
N SER A 110 -3.53 21.58 0.94
CA SER A 110 -3.85 20.25 0.42
C SER A 110 -4.14 20.31 -1.09
N ARG A 111 -4.80 21.36 -1.59
CA ARG A 111 -4.99 21.57 -3.03
C ARG A 111 -3.68 21.78 -3.76
N ASP A 112 -2.79 22.63 -3.21
CA ASP A 112 -1.52 22.96 -3.82
C ASP A 112 -0.62 21.72 -3.88
N VAL A 113 -0.55 20.95 -2.79
CA VAL A 113 0.18 19.66 -2.75
C VAL A 113 -0.41 18.66 -3.75
N THR A 114 -1.74 18.54 -3.81
CA THR A 114 -2.40 17.64 -4.76
C THR A 114 -2.06 18.02 -6.20
N ALA A 115 -2.17 19.30 -6.55
CA ALA A 115 -1.86 19.79 -7.91
C ALA A 115 -0.38 19.55 -8.27
N PHE A 116 0.54 19.82 -7.33
CA PHE A 116 1.95 19.56 -7.53
C PHE A 116 2.23 18.07 -7.74
N MET A 117 1.66 17.20 -6.91
CA MET A 117 1.86 15.74 -7.01
C MET A 117 1.30 15.18 -8.31
N GLN A 118 0.13 15.67 -8.76
CA GLN A 118 -0.44 15.30 -10.05
C GLN A 118 0.49 15.67 -11.21
N GLN A 119 1.03 16.88 -11.20
CA GLN A 119 1.97 17.33 -12.23
C GLN A 119 3.32 16.60 -12.17
N ARG A 120 3.82 16.29 -10.97
CA ARG A 120 5.15 15.68 -10.76
C ARG A 120 5.17 14.20 -11.08
N LEU A 121 4.11 13.47 -10.70
CA LEU A 121 4.06 12.02 -10.79
C LEU A 121 3.37 11.52 -12.07
N GLU A 122 2.52 12.33 -12.68
CA GLU A 122 1.80 11.99 -13.92
C GLU A 122 1.14 10.62 -13.83
N ASP A 123 1.47 9.69 -14.72
CA ASP A 123 0.91 8.36 -14.79
C ASP A 123 1.29 7.46 -13.58
N ARG A 124 2.29 7.87 -12.79
CA ARG A 124 2.66 7.17 -11.57
C ARG A 124 1.71 7.45 -10.40
N LEU A 125 0.90 8.51 -10.47
CA LEU A 125 -0.14 8.78 -9.47
C LEU A 125 -1.41 8.01 -9.81
N LEU A 126 -1.63 6.88 -9.11
CA LEU A 126 -2.79 6.02 -9.36
C LEU A 126 -4.10 6.61 -8.90
N GLY A 127 -4.07 7.51 -7.93
CA GLY A 127 -5.30 8.16 -7.47
C GLY A 127 -5.07 9.15 -6.35
N VAL A 128 -6.10 9.95 -6.16
CA VAL A 128 -6.25 10.86 -5.03
C VAL A 128 -7.50 10.44 -4.28
N VAL A 129 -7.33 10.04 -3.03
CA VAL A 129 -8.43 9.69 -2.14
C VAL A 129 -8.79 10.92 -1.31
N ASN A 130 -10.02 11.38 -1.46
CA ASN A 130 -10.51 12.52 -0.73
C ASN A 130 -10.71 12.19 0.75
N ARG A 131 -10.47 13.19 1.60
CA ARG A 131 -10.78 13.09 3.01
C ARG A 131 -12.30 12.96 3.19
N ASP A 132 -12.72 11.87 3.82
CA ASP A 132 -14.11 11.54 4.05
C ASP A 132 -14.27 11.00 5.48
N GLU A 133 -15.13 11.60 6.25
CA GLU A 133 -15.38 11.19 7.65
C GLU A 133 -15.99 9.79 7.73
N SER A 134 -16.70 9.35 6.69
CA SER A 134 -17.25 7.98 6.62
C SER A 134 -16.17 6.90 6.77
N VAL A 135 -14.92 7.18 6.39
CA VAL A 135 -13.80 6.24 6.57
C VAL A 135 -13.47 6.05 8.05
N ALA A 136 -13.46 7.13 8.82
CA ALA A 136 -13.22 7.07 10.27
C ALA A 136 -14.37 6.36 10.99
N GLU A 137 -15.60 6.62 10.58
CA GLU A 137 -16.81 5.97 11.13
C GLU A 137 -16.85 4.47 10.80
N ALA A 138 -16.51 4.09 9.57
CA ALA A 138 -16.39 2.70 9.15
C ALA A 138 -15.33 1.95 9.98
N ASN A 139 -14.15 2.55 10.16
CA ASN A 139 -13.10 1.98 11.01
C ASN A 139 -13.54 1.82 12.48
N ALA A 140 -14.20 2.83 13.04
CA ALA A 140 -14.74 2.76 14.40
C ALA A 140 -15.79 1.64 14.55
N SER A 141 -16.53 1.36 13.48
CA SER A 141 -17.53 0.29 13.40
C SER A 141 -16.93 -1.07 13.00
N GLN A 142 -15.62 -1.16 12.79
CA GLN A 142 -14.91 -2.35 12.30
C GLN A 142 -15.49 -2.88 10.97
N GLN A 143 -15.92 -1.99 10.10
CA GLN A 143 -16.49 -2.30 8.80
C GLN A 143 -15.62 -1.77 7.67
N SER A 144 -15.71 -2.41 6.50
CA SER A 144 -15.16 -1.85 5.27
C SER A 144 -15.94 -0.60 4.88
N ILE A 145 -15.28 0.40 4.29
CA ILE A 145 -15.96 1.58 3.74
C ILE A 145 -17.00 1.18 2.66
N PHE A 146 -16.74 0.09 1.95
CA PHE A 146 -17.65 -0.44 0.93
C PHE A 146 -18.93 -1.04 1.51
N ASP A 147 -18.88 -1.54 2.75
CA ASP A 147 -20.05 -2.06 3.46
C ASP A 147 -20.76 -0.95 4.24
N PHE A 148 -19.99 -0.03 4.83
CA PHE A 148 -20.50 1.04 5.68
C PHE A 148 -21.12 2.18 4.88
N SER A 149 -20.42 2.67 3.86
CA SER A 149 -20.86 3.81 3.03
C SER A 149 -20.39 3.67 1.57
N PRO A 150 -20.97 2.73 0.81
CA PRO A 150 -20.52 2.40 -0.55
C PRO A 150 -20.63 3.55 -1.56
N VAL A 151 -21.46 4.56 -1.26
CA VAL A 151 -21.66 5.75 -2.11
C VAL A 151 -20.82 6.96 -1.69
N SER A 152 -19.94 6.79 -0.69
CA SER A 152 -19.06 7.87 -0.23
C SER A 152 -17.99 8.20 -1.28
N ALA A 153 -17.47 9.44 -1.23
CA ALA A 153 -16.40 9.87 -2.13
C ALA A 153 -15.16 8.99 -1.96
N ALA A 154 -14.80 8.67 -0.72
CA ALA A 154 -13.64 7.80 -0.44
C ALA A 154 -13.83 6.39 -0.98
N ALA A 155 -15.03 5.79 -0.87
CA ALA A 155 -15.29 4.46 -1.43
C ALA A 155 -15.06 4.46 -2.94
N PHE A 156 -15.59 5.45 -3.66
CA PHE A 156 -15.39 5.59 -5.10
C PHE A 156 -13.91 5.77 -5.47
N ASP A 157 -13.20 6.65 -4.74
CA ASP A 157 -11.78 6.92 -5.00
C ASP A 157 -10.92 5.67 -4.78
N ILE A 158 -11.16 4.93 -3.68
CA ILE A 158 -10.44 3.69 -3.37
C ILE A 158 -10.73 2.61 -4.40
N GLU A 159 -11.99 2.46 -4.83
CA GLU A 159 -12.37 1.53 -5.90
C GLU A 159 -11.62 1.83 -7.20
N LEU A 160 -11.52 3.12 -7.58
CA LEU A 160 -10.79 3.55 -8.77
C LEU A 160 -9.29 3.21 -8.68
N VAL A 161 -8.67 3.43 -7.50
CA VAL A 161 -7.28 3.02 -7.25
C VAL A 161 -7.15 1.51 -7.40
N GLY A 162 -8.05 0.73 -6.80
CA GLY A 162 -8.05 -0.73 -6.91
C GLY A 162 -8.14 -1.22 -8.35
N LYS A 163 -9.01 -0.62 -9.17
CA LYS A 163 -9.12 -0.94 -10.61
C LYS A 163 -7.84 -0.65 -11.38
N ARG A 164 -7.16 0.47 -11.07
CA ARG A 164 -5.88 0.83 -11.70
C ARG A 164 -4.75 -0.12 -11.30
N VAL A 165 -4.68 -0.50 -10.02
CA VAL A 165 -3.73 -1.52 -9.54
C VAL A 165 -3.98 -2.86 -10.24
N ALA A 166 -5.22 -3.30 -10.32
CA ALA A 166 -5.58 -4.54 -11.01
C ALA A 166 -5.19 -4.52 -12.48
N ALA A 167 -5.38 -3.40 -13.17
CA ALA A 167 -4.97 -3.23 -14.56
C ALA A 167 -3.45 -3.33 -14.74
N LEU A 168 -2.67 -2.71 -13.84
CA LEU A 168 -1.20 -2.78 -13.86
C LEU A 168 -0.69 -4.21 -13.62
N LEU A 169 -1.36 -4.97 -12.78
CA LEU A 169 -1.03 -6.37 -12.49
C LEU A 169 -1.67 -7.36 -13.48
N HIS A 170 -2.36 -6.86 -14.53
CA HIS A 170 -3.08 -7.67 -15.51
C HIS A 170 -4.13 -8.62 -14.89
N ILE A 171 -4.69 -8.23 -13.73
CA ILE A 171 -5.73 -8.98 -13.04
C ILE A 171 -7.07 -8.66 -13.68
N LYS A 172 -7.82 -9.69 -14.08
CA LYS A 172 -9.19 -9.51 -14.54
C LYS A 172 -10.10 -9.25 -13.34
N VAL A 173 -10.53 -8.01 -13.19
CA VAL A 173 -11.60 -7.68 -12.23
C VAL A 173 -12.91 -8.07 -12.91
N GLY A 174 -13.60 -9.07 -12.38
CA GLY A 174 -14.93 -9.45 -12.86
C GLY A 174 -15.93 -8.32 -12.57
N ASP A 175 -16.88 -8.12 -13.47
CA ASP A 175 -17.99 -7.15 -13.31
C ASP A 175 -19.05 -7.62 -12.28
N GLY A 176 -18.69 -8.49 -11.35
CA GLY A 176 -19.61 -9.05 -10.39
C GLY A 176 -18.99 -9.17 -9.01
N GLU A 177 -19.68 -8.59 -8.06
CA GLU A 177 -19.68 -8.82 -6.61
C GLU A 177 -18.36 -9.36 -6.01
N LEU A 178 -17.68 -8.53 -5.26
CA LEU A 178 -16.70 -8.96 -4.26
C LEU A 178 -17.41 -9.96 -3.33
N GLN A 179 -17.25 -11.24 -3.59
CA GLN A 179 -17.73 -12.28 -2.67
C GLN A 179 -17.03 -12.07 -1.33
N ALA A 180 -17.85 -11.92 -0.30
CA ALA A 180 -17.40 -11.80 1.08
C ALA A 180 -16.41 -12.92 1.44
N PRO A 181 -15.39 -12.65 2.26
CA PRO A 181 -14.41 -13.65 2.66
C PRO A 181 -15.12 -14.81 3.35
N LEU A 182 -14.74 -16.02 2.96
CA LEU A 182 -15.14 -17.26 3.61
C LEU A 182 -14.88 -17.14 5.11
N THR A 183 -15.94 -17.00 5.89
CA THR A 183 -15.89 -17.14 7.34
C THR A 183 -15.50 -18.58 7.65
N SER A 184 -14.26 -18.78 8.06
CA SER A 184 -13.80 -20.04 8.63
C SER A 184 -14.53 -20.30 9.94
N ARG A 185 -15.19 -21.44 10.01
CA ARG A 185 -15.60 -22.05 11.26
C ARG A 185 -14.39 -22.51 12.05
#